data_ccab5a02d0c2fec7f9cd7c5fb82eb45c
#
_entry.id   ccab5a02d0c2fec7f9cd7c5fb82eb45c
#
_cell.length_a   1.000
_cell.length_b   1.000
_cell.length_c   1.000
_cell.angle_alpha   90.00
_cell.angle_beta   90.00
_cell.angle_gamma   90.00
#
_symmetry.space_group_name_H-M   'P 1'
#
loop_
_entity.id
_entity.type
_entity.pdbx_description
1 polymer ?
#
loop_
_entity_poly.entity_id
_entity_poly.type
_entity_poly.pdbx_seq_one_letter_code
_entity_poly.pdbx_strand_id
1 'polypeptide(L)'
;MGVDNILGRKLNNPIIKSEQDEILNAVSNEISNKGFIIGQADKLFNWAKSGSLWPMTFGLACCAVEMMHSAASRYDMDRFGMLFRPSPRQSDVMIVAGTLTNKMAPALRRCYDQMAEPRWVISMGSCANGGGYYHYSYSVVRGCDRIVPVDIYVPGCPPTAEALIYGLLQLQKKIRKTSTISRV
;
A
#
# COMPACT_ATOMS: atom_id res chain seq x y z
N MET A 1 -44.71 -0.66 9.15
CA MET A 1 -45.63 -1.66 8.61
C MET A 1 -45.30 -1.73 7.12
N GLY A 2 -44.63 -2.65 6.57
CA GLY A 2 -44.33 -4.03 6.76
C GLY A 2 -43.96 -4.54 5.38
N VAL A 3 -42.66 -4.40 4.96
CA VAL A 3 -42.14 -4.97 3.69
C VAL A 3 -41.89 -6.47 3.88
N ASP A 4 -41.85 -6.92 5.14
CA ASP A 4 -41.49 -8.29 5.52
C ASP A 4 -42.61 -9.34 5.25
N ASN A 5 -43.82 -8.90 4.94
CA ASN A 5 -44.96 -9.80 4.74
C ASN A 5 -45.16 -10.26 3.27
N ILE A 6 -44.48 -9.70 2.32
CA ILE A 6 -44.61 -10.06 0.90
C ILE A 6 -43.64 -11.16 0.50
N LEU A 7 -42.45 -11.22 1.10
CA LEU A 7 -41.43 -12.25 0.86
C LEU A 7 -41.69 -13.56 1.60
N GLY A 8 -42.38 -13.53 2.75
CA GLY A 8 -42.59 -14.73 3.58
C GLY A 8 -43.59 -15.76 3.04
N ARG A 9 -44.49 -15.43 2.09
CA ARG A 9 -45.49 -16.37 1.56
C ARG A 9 -45.07 -17.16 0.33
N LYS A 10 -43.98 -16.76 -0.35
CA LYS A 10 -43.52 -17.48 -1.57
C LYS A 10 -42.44 -18.52 -1.32
N LEU A 11 -41.84 -18.55 -0.13
CA LEU A 11 -40.65 -19.39 0.17
C LEU A 11 -40.99 -20.80 0.67
N ASN A 12 -42.26 -21.17 0.86
CA ASN A 12 -42.63 -22.48 1.42
C ASN A 12 -43.07 -23.51 0.37
N ASN A 13 -42.85 -23.26 -0.92
CA ASN A 13 -43.14 -24.25 -1.94
C ASN A 13 -41.88 -25.14 -2.12
N PRO A 14 -41.97 -26.49 -1.85
CA PRO A 14 -40.79 -27.38 -1.84
C PRO A 14 -40.07 -27.43 -3.20
N ILE A 15 -40.80 -27.23 -4.30
CA ILE A 15 -40.22 -27.23 -5.66
C ILE A 15 -39.38 -25.95 -5.88
N ILE A 16 -39.83 -24.81 -5.42
CA ILE A 16 -39.10 -23.52 -5.55
C ILE A 16 -37.86 -23.55 -4.66
N LYS A 17 -37.94 -24.23 -3.50
CA LYS A 17 -36.81 -24.35 -2.58
C LYS A 17 -35.69 -25.22 -3.14
N SER A 18 -36.03 -26.32 -3.82
CA SER A 18 -35.05 -27.22 -4.45
C SER A 18 -34.31 -26.54 -5.63
N GLU A 19 -35.02 -25.77 -6.46
CA GLU A 19 -34.38 -24.98 -7.54
C GLU A 19 -33.49 -23.85 -6.99
N GLN A 20 -33.92 -23.20 -5.94
CA GLN A 20 -33.10 -22.16 -5.31
C GLN A 20 -31.84 -22.74 -4.66
N ASP A 21 -31.93 -23.90 -4.02
CA ASP A 21 -30.79 -24.58 -3.41
C ASP A 21 -29.81 -25.10 -4.48
N GLU A 22 -30.28 -25.56 -5.64
CA GLU A 22 -29.41 -25.93 -6.78
C GLU A 22 -28.68 -24.71 -7.37
N ILE A 23 -29.40 -23.61 -7.58
CA ILE A 23 -28.79 -22.37 -8.08
C ILE A 23 -27.79 -21.82 -7.07
N LEU A 24 -28.12 -21.83 -5.76
CA LEU A 24 -27.20 -21.38 -4.72
C LEU A 24 -25.94 -22.24 -4.67
N ASN A 25 -26.06 -23.53 -4.80
CA ASN A 25 -24.93 -24.47 -4.80
C ASN A 25 -24.08 -24.32 -6.08
N ALA A 26 -24.69 -24.14 -7.24
CA ALA A 26 -23.98 -23.86 -8.47
C ALA A 26 -23.20 -22.53 -8.41
N VAL A 27 -23.85 -21.46 -7.91
CA VAL A 27 -23.23 -20.15 -7.72
C VAL A 27 -22.10 -20.22 -6.67
N SER A 28 -22.31 -20.94 -5.56
CA SER A 28 -21.28 -21.09 -4.52
C SER A 28 -20.06 -21.87 -5.03
N ASN A 29 -20.26 -22.89 -5.86
CA ASN A 29 -19.19 -23.66 -6.48
C ASN A 29 -18.41 -22.83 -7.52
N GLU A 30 -19.10 -22.02 -8.34
CA GLU A 30 -18.43 -21.08 -9.26
C GLU A 30 -17.65 -20.01 -8.52
N ILE A 31 -18.20 -19.45 -7.44
CA ILE A 31 -17.52 -18.44 -6.61
C ILE A 31 -16.30 -19.09 -5.93
N SER A 32 -16.42 -20.31 -5.41
CA SER A 32 -15.31 -21.05 -4.81
C SER A 32 -14.19 -21.32 -5.82
N ASN A 33 -14.52 -21.75 -7.02
CA ASN A 33 -13.54 -22.01 -8.08
C ASN A 33 -12.87 -20.72 -8.56
N LYS A 34 -13.64 -19.66 -8.79
CA LYS A 34 -13.09 -18.33 -9.14
C LYS A 34 -12.24 -17.75 -8.01
N GLY A 35 -12.67 -17.91 -6.76
CA GLY A 35 -11.89 -17.50 -5.59
C GLY A 35 -10.56 -18.22 -5.46
N PHE A 36 -10.50 -19.52 -5.79
CA PHE A 36 -9.26 -20.28 -5.81
C PHE A 36 -8.30 -19.79 -6.90
N ILE A 37 -8.79 -19.57 -8.12
CA ILE A 37 -7.98 -19.05 -9.25
C ILE A 37 -7.46 -17.65 -8.95
N ILE A 38 -8.32 -16.77 -8.43
CA ILE A 38 -7.93 -15.41 -8.03
C ILE A 38 -6.88 -15.46 -6.92
N GLY A 39 -7.05 -16.33 -5.91
CA GLY A 39 -6.09 -16.49 -4.83
C GLY A 39 -4.72 -17.01 -5.29
N GLN A 40 -4.67 -17.86 -6.30
CA GLN A 40 -3.41 -18.32 -6.90
C GLN A 40 -2.76 -17.24 -7.75
N ALA A 41 -3.55 -16.53 -8.56
CA ALA A 41 -3.07 -15.40 -9.35
C ALA A 41 -2.53 -14.27 -8.45
N ASP A 42 -3.21 -13.97 -7.33
CA ASP A 42 -2.77 -12.99 -6.35
C ASP A 42 -1.43 -13.36 -5.70
N LYS A 43 -1.22 -14.64 -5.36
CA LYS A 43 0.07 -15.12 -4.84
C LYS A 43 1.20 -14.95 -5.85
N LEU A 44 0.96 -15.27 -7.11
CA LEU A 44 1.95 -15.10 -8.18
C LEU A 44 2.27 -13.63 -8.41
N PHE A 45 1.25 -12.79 -8.44
CA PHE A 45 1.39 -11.34 -8.59
C PHE A 45 2.17 -10.72 -7.42
N ASN A 46 1.83 -11.10 -6.19
CA ASN A 46 2.51 -10.62 -4.98
C ASN A 46 3.96 -11.08 -4.92
N TRP A 47 4.26 -12.30 -5.38
CA TRP A 47 5.63 -12.78 -5.49
C TRP A 47 6.42 -11.94 -6.50
N ALA A 48 5.88 -11.69 -7.68
CA ALA A 48 6.52 -10.88 -8.71
C ALA A 48 6.76 -9.43 -8.22
N LYS A 49 5.72 -8.79 -7.64
CA LYS A 49 5.83 -7.43 -7.08
C LYS A 49 6.81 -7.34 -5.92
N SER A 50 6.83 -8.33 -5.02
CA SER A 50 7.77 -8.33 -3.89
C SER A 50 9.23 -8.45 -4.31
N GLY A 51 9.50 -9.06 -5.48
CA GLY A 51 10.84 -9.20 -6.03
C GLY A 51 11.33 -7.99 -6.83
N SER A 52 10.43 -7.08 -7.23
CA SER A 52 10.73 -5.89 -8.01
C SER A 52 9.88 -4.72 -7.52
N LEU A 53 10.34 -4.06 -6.46
CA LEU A 53 9.74 -2.84 -5.91
C LEU A 53 10.58 -1.64 -6.32
N TRP A 54 10.02 -0.74 -7.10
CA TRP A 54 10.71 0.46 -7.55
C TRP A 54 10.30 1.67 -6.73
N PRO A 55 11.17 2.13 -5.80
CA PRO A 55 10.87 3.28 -4.98
C PRO A 55 10.97 4.59 -5.77
N MET A 56 10.02 5.48 -5.53
CA MET A 56 10.09 6.86 -5.96
C MET A 56 10.92 7.68 -4.98
N THR A 57 11.86 8.46 -5.49
CA THR A 57 12.66 9.39 -4.70
C THR A 57 11.86 10.65 -4.39
N PHE A 58 11.24 10.72 -3.20
CA PHE A 58 10.59 11.92 -2.71
C PHE A 58 11.36 12.48 -1.50
N GLY A 59 12.56 12.99 -1.79
CA GLY A 59 13.46 13.54 -0.80
C GLY A 59 13.14 14.99 -0.48
N LEU A 60 12.85 15.30 0.78
CA LEU A 60 12.45 16.63 1.24
C LEU A 60 13.50 17.30 2.15
N ALA A 61 14.27 16.49 2.90
CA ALA A 61 15.24 16.98 3.87
C ALA A 61 16.35 15.95 4.13
N CYS A 62 16.95 15.97 5.33
CA CYS A 62 18.09 15.12 5.71
C CYS A 62 17.84 13.62 5.55
N CYS A 63 16.62 13.12 5.71
CA CYS A 63 16.30 11.72 5.47
C CYS A 63 16.56 11.29 4.01
N ALA A 64 16.52 12.22 3.06
CA ALA A 64 16.85 11.95 1.67
C ALA A 64 18.32 11.53 1.50
N VAL A 65 19.23 12.04 2.31
CA VAL A 65 20.65 11.68 2.28
C VAL A 65 20.84 10.22 2.72
N GLU A 66 20.16 9.78 3.78
CA GLU A 66 20.18 8.39 4.20
C GLU A 66 19.47 7.46 3.19
N MET A 67 18.43 7.94 2.53
CA MET A 67 17.81 7.22 1.42
C MET A 67 18.79 7.04 0.24
N MET A 68 19.57 8.06 -0.13
CA MET A 68 20.62 7.92 -1.12
C MET A 68 21.73 6.97 -0.66
N HIS A 69 22.11 7.03 0.63
CA HIS A 69 23.09 6.13 1.21
C HIS A 69 22.67 4.67 1.12
N SER A 70 21.37 4.38 1.28
CA SER A 70 20.86 3.01 1.13
C SER A 70 21.00 2.43 -0.28
N ALA A 71 21.02 3.29 -1.31
CA ALA A 71 21.26 2.90 -2.70
C ALA A 71 22.75 2.88 -3.07
N ALA A 72 23.60 3.46 -2.23
CA ALA A 72 25.06 3.50 -2.47
C ALA A 72 25.69 2.11 -2.35
N SER A 73 26.93 1.99 -2.81
CA SER A 73 27.68 0.74 -2.91
C SER A 73 27.79 -0.07 -1.60
N ARG A 74 27.73 0.60 -0.45
CA ARG A 74 27.82 -0.07 0.85
C ARG A 74 26.63 -0.97 1.14
N TYR A 75 25.43 -0.54 0.80
CA TYR A 75 24.16 -1.26 1.10
C TYR A 75 23.55 -1.91 -0.12
N ASP A 76 23.72 -1.30 -1.28
CA ASP A 76 23.34 -1.84 -2.59
C ASP A 76 21.91 -2.39 -2.62
N MET A 77 20.93 -1.49 -2.48
CA MET A 77 19.52 -1.86 -2.52
C MET A 77 19.09 -2.54 -3.83
N ASP A 78 19.83 -2.32 -4.90
CA ASP A 78 19.55 -2.91 -6.22
C ASP A 78 19.54 -4.43 -6.18
N ARG A 79 20.41 -5.05 -5.35
CA ARG A 79 20.44 -6.51 -5.15
C ARG A 79 19.13 -7.10 -4.60
N PHE A 80 18.29 -6.27 -3.98
CA PHE A 80 16.96 -6.67 -3.50
C PHE A 80 15.86 -6.43 -4.54
N GLY A 81 16.21 -6.03 -5.76
CA GLY A 81 15.25 -5.67 -6.82
C GLY A 81 14.61 -4.30 -6.64
N MET A 82 15.27 -3.40 -5.89
CA MET A 82 14.75 -2.08 -5.55
C MET A 82 15.57 -1.01 -6.26
N LEU A 83 15.09 -0.58 -7.42
CA LEU A 83 15.73 0.48 -8.21
C LEU A 83 14.98 1.79 -8.05
N PHE A 84 15.67 2.83 -7.60
CA PHE A 84 15.09 4.17 -7.49
C PHE A 84 14.67 4.75 -8.85
N ARG A 85 13.47 5.30 -8.88
CA ARG A 85 12.92 5.98 -10.05
C ARG A 85 12.51 7.42 -9.73
N PRO A 86 12.80 8.38 -10.62
CA PRO A 86 12.44 9.78 -10.41
C PRO A 86 10.96 10.07 -10.73
N SER A 87 10.32 9.25 -11.58
CA SER A 87 8.96 9.47 -12.05
C SER A 87 7.94 8.66 -11.24
N PRO A 88 6.84 9.27 -10.77
CA PRO A 88 5.79 8.54 -10.07
C PRO A 88 5.11 7.48 -10.94
N ARG A 89 5.05 7.69 -12.26
CA ARG A 89 4.44 6.74 -13.20
C ARG A 89 5.25 5.45 -13.40
N GLN A 90 6.53 5.46 -13.00
CA GLN A 90 7.43 4.32 -13.10
C GLN A 90 7.71 3.68 -11.74
N SER A 91 7.07 4.15 -10.68
CA SER A 91 7.36 3.74 -9.31
C SER A 91 6.18 3.01 -8.68
N ASP A 92 6.49 2.02 -7.85
CA ASP A 92 5.51 1.23 -7.10
C ASP A 92 5.39 1.70 -5.64
N VAL A 93 6.48 2.24 -5.08
CA VAL A 93 6.57 2.65 -3.68
C VAL A 93 6.97 4.12 -3.60
N MET A 94 6.28 4.92 -2.80
CA MET A 94 6.69 6.28 -2.47
C MET A 94 7.39 6.28 -1.11
N ILE A 95 8.63 6.79 -1.06
CA ILE A 95 9.34 7.02 0.20
C ILE A 95 9.29 8.50 0.50
N VAL A 96 8.52 8.90 1.51
CA VAL A 96 8.46 10.29 1.98
C VAL A 96 9.61 10.49 2.98
N ALA A 97 10.70 11.08 2.49
CA ALA A 97 11.95 11.21 3.24
C ALA A 97 12.21 12.66 3.64
N GLY A 98 11.68 13.08 4.78
CA GLY A 98 11.93 14.38 5.36
C GLY A 98 10.71 15.15 5.81
N THR A 99 10.89 16.44 6.11
CA THR A 99 9.85 17.32 6.63
C THR A 99 8.86 17.70 5.54
N LEU A 100 7.60 17.38 5.73
CA LEU A 100 6.52 17.78 4.83
C LEU A 100 5.96 19.13 5.26
N THR A 101 6.07 20.12 4.41
CA THR A 101 5.47 21.45 4.64
C THR A 101 4.07 21.54 4.05
N ASN A 102 3.25 22.44 4.60
CA ASN A 102 1.90 22.72 4.09
C ASN A 102 1.92 23.11 2.61
N LYS A 103 2.94 23.82 2.17
CA LYS A 103 3.12 24.26 0.78
C LYS A 103 3.48 23.08 -0.15
N MET A 104 4.20 22.07 0.37
CA MET A 104 4.60 20.88 -0.38
C MET A 104 3.54 19.76 -0.36
N ALA A 105 2.63 19.77 0.58
CA ALA A 105 1.59 18.74 0.74
C ALA A 105 0.74 18.51 -0.53
N PRO A 106 0.28 19.55 -1.27
CA PRO A 106 -0.44 19.37 -2.52
C PRO A 106 0.41 18.69 -3.61
N ALA A 107 1.73 18.95 -3.64
CA ALA A 107 2.66 18.31 -4.57
C ALA A 107 2.83 16.82 -4.25
N LEU A 108 2.99 16.47 -2.95
CA LEU A 108 3.02 15.08 -2.49
C LEU A 108 1.77 14.33 -2.93
N ARG A 109 0.60 14.92 -2.71
CA ARG A 109 -0.68 14.30 -3.10
C ARG A 109 -0.76 14.06 -4.61
N ARG A 110 -0.38 15.05 -5.42
CA ARG A 110 -0.36 14.90 -6.89
C ARG A 110 0.59 13.80 -7.35
N CYS A 111 1.78 13.71 -6.76
CA CYS A 111 2.72 12.63 -7.08
C CYS A 111 2.16 11.25 -6.71
N TYR A 112 1.50 11.15 -5.55
CA TYR A 112 0.83 9.92 -5.13
C TYR A 112 -0.29 9.51 -6.11
N ASP A 113 -1.14 10.45 -6.52
CA ASP A 113 -2.25 10.17 -7.43
C ASP A 113 -1.78 9.79 -8.85
N GLN A 114 -0.55 10.18 -9.22
CA GLN A 114 0.08 9.82 -10.49
C GLN A 114 0.76 8.44 -10.49
N MET A 115 0.91 7.83 -9.34
CA MET A 115 1.44 6.46 -9.24
C MET A 115 0.39 5.45 -9.69
N ALA A 116 0.83 4.43 -10.41
CA ALA A 116 -0.04 3.34 -10.83
C ALA A 116 -0.43 2.45 -9.63
N GLU A 117 -1.64 1.90 -9.65
CA GLU A 117 -2.06 0.86 -8.70
C GLU A 117 -1.44 -0.51 -9.10
N PRO A 118 -1.06 -1.35 -8.15
CA PRO A 118 -1.04 -1.12 -6.71
C PRO A 118 0.17 -0.30 -6.27
N ARG A 119 -0.04 0.60 -5.30
CA ARG A 119 0.97 1.54 -4.79
C ARG A 119 1.07 1.47 -3.28
N TRP A 120 2.27 1.74 -2.76
CA TRP A 120 2.57 1.71 -1.32
C TRP A 120 3.33 2.95 -0.91
N VAL A 121 3.19 3.33 0.37
CA VAL A 121 3.85 4.51 0.92
C VAL A 121 4.63 4.14 2.17
N ILE A 122 5.90 4.56 2.21
CA ILE A 122 6.76 4.48 3.39
C ILE A 122 7.00 5.88 3.92
N SER A 123 6.67 6.11 5.18
CA SER A 123 7.00 7.32 5.90
C SER A 123 8.35 7.15 6.58
N MET A 124 9.36 7.89 6.14
CA MET A 124 10.73 7.81 6.64
C MET A 124 11.08 8.98 7.53
N GLY A 125 11.39 8.65 8.77
CA GLY A 125 11.87 9.58 9.77
C GLY A 125 10.77 10.31 10.55
N SER A 126 11.14 10.85 11.69
CA SER A 126 10.22 11.47 12.64
C SER A 126 9.43 12.65 12.04
N CYS A 127 10.04 13.40 11.12
CA CYS A 127 9.37 14.53 10.48
C CYS A 127 8.21 14.08 9.59
N ALA A 128 8.40 13.05 8.77
CA ALA A 128 7.35 12.48 7.93
C ALA A 128 6.30 11.75 8.78
N ASN A 129 6.71 11.08 9.87
CA ASN A 129 5.83 10.29 10.71
C ASN A 129 4.84 11.15 11.52
N GLY A 130 5.30 12.31 12.03
CA GLY A 130 4.46 13.12 12.90
C GLY A 130 4.90 14.57 13.07
N GLY A 131 5.72 15.09 12.15
CA GLY A 131 6.29 16.44 12.25
C GLY A 131 7.63 16.51 12.98
N GLY A 132 7.98 15.51 13.79
CA GLY A 132 9.25 15.36 14.48
C GLY A 132 9.64 16.59 15.30
N TYR A 133 10.87 17.04 15.11
CA TYR A 133 11.39 18.24 15.77
C TYR A 133 10.59 19.52 15.47
N TYR A 134 9.95 19.58 14.29
CA TYR A 134 9.17 20.72 13.82
C TYR A 134 7.66 20.56 14.03
N HIS A 135 7.23 19.70 14.94
CA HIS A 135 5.82 19.38 15.16
C HIS A 135 4.93 20.60 15.42
N TYR A 136 5.44 21.57 16.17
CA TYR A 136 4.71 22.79 16.52
C TYR A 136 4.89 23.94 15.55
N SER A 137 5.63 23.74 14.45
CA SER A 137 5.80 24.76 13.43
C SER A 137 4.49 25.00 12.67
N TYR A 138 4.21 26.27 12.39
CA TYR A 138 3.02 26.68 11.61
C TYR A 138 3.06 26.21 10.15
N SER A 139 4.24 25.93 9.61
CA SER A 139 4.45 25.57 8.20
C SER A 139 4.51 24.08 7.92
N VAL A 140 4.57 23.23 8.97
CA VAL A 140 4.82 21.79 8.84
C VAL A 140 3.54 20.98 9.04
N VAL A 141 3.33 19.99 8.18
CA VAL A 141 2.26 19.01 8.31
C VAL A 141 2.67 17.97 9.39
N ARG A 142 1.80 17.74 10.34
CA ARG A 142 2.03 16.83 11.47
C ARG A 142 1.75 15.38 11.06
N GLY A 143 2.61 14.84 10.20
CA GLY A 143 2.51 13.49 9.64
C GLY A 143 2.02 13.48 8.19
N CYS A 144 2.70 12.72 7.33
CA CYS A 144 2.32 12.57 5.92
C CYS A 144 1.06 11.70 5.74
N ASP A 145 0.69 10.92 6.76
CA ASP A 145 -0.52 10.10 6.83
C ASP A 145 -1.82 10.92 6.72
N ARG A 146 -1.75 12.21 7.01
CA ARG A 146 -2.87 13.15 6.81
C ARG A 146 -3.14 13.47 5.35
N ILE A 147 -2.17 13.20 4.48
CA ILE A 147 -2.24 13.53 3.04
C ILE A 147 -2.36 12.28 2.19
N VAL A 148 -1.58 11.23 2.52
CA VAL A 148 -1.53 9.96 1.78
C VAL A 148 -1.57 8.79 2.77
N PRO A 149 -2.19 7.64 2.41
CA PRO A 149 -2.19 6.47 3.27
C PRO A 149 -0.77 5.91 3.40
N VAL A 150 -0.32 5.63 4.62
CA VAL A 150 1.01 5.12 4.92
C VAL A 150 0.93 3.63 5.25
N ASP A 151 1.79 2.84 4.61
CA ASP A 151 1.86 1.39 4.83
C ASP A 151 2.87 1.00 5.90
N ILE A 152 4.03 1.68 5.93
CA ILE A 152 5.14 1.41 6.86
C ILE A 152 5.69 2.73 7.39
N TYR A 153 5.96 2.77 8.67
CA TYR A 153 6.65 3.88 9.33
C TYR A 153 8.07 3.46 9.73
N VAL A 154 9.05 4.26 9.36
CA VAL A 154 10.45 4.06 9.75
C VAL A 154 10.84 5.16 10.73
N PRO A 155 11.05 4.86 12.03
CA PRO A 155 11.42 5.85 13.03
C PRO A 155 12.91 6.23 12.92
N GLY A 156 13.23 7.44 13.36
CA GLY A 156 14.59 7.98 13.44
C GLY A 156 14.65 9.44 13.00
N CYS A 157 15.78 10.12 13.27
CA CYS A 157 15.96 11.51 12.87
C CYS A 157 17.45 11.82 12.58
N PRO A 158 17.92 11.48 11.38
CA PRO A 158 17.34 10.57 10.38
C PRO A 158 17.45 9.11 10.82
N PRO A 159 16.60 8.20 10.30
CA PRO A 159 16.83 6.76 10.46
C PRO A 159 18.06 6.34 9.68
N THR A 160 18.76 5.31 10.15
CA THR A 160 19.91 4.75 9.43
C THR A 160 19.48 4.07 8.12
N ALA A 161 20.40 3.92 7.18
CA ALA A 161 20.12 3.23 5.92
C ALA A 161 19.63 1.78 6.16
N GLU A 162 20.18 1.10 7.18
CA GLU A 162 19.70 -0.25 7.56
C GLU A 162 18.25 -0.23 8.04
N ALA A 163 17.85 0.78 8.80
CA ALA A 163 16.47 0.92 9.26
C ALA A 163 15.50 1.10 8.10
N LEU A 164 15.90 1.87 7.07
CA LEU A 164 15.11 2.02 5.85
C LEU A 164 15.01 0.69 5.08
N ILE A 165 16.11 -0.01 4.89
CA ILE A 165 16.14 -1.32 4.23
C ILE A 165 15.26 -2.31 4.99
N TYR A 166 15.35 -2.33 6.32
CA TYR A 166 14.46 -3.15 7.15
C TYR A 166 12.98 -2.81 6.93
N GLY A 167 12.65 -1.52 6.86
CA GLY A 167 11.29 -1.05 6.54
C GLY A 167 10.79 -1.57 5.18
N LEU A 168 11.63 -1.52 4.16
CA LEU A 168 11.35 -2.05 2.83
C LEU A 168 11.15 -3.58 2.83
N LEU A 169 11.99 -4.31 3.57
CA LEU A 169 11.81 -5.75 3.76
C LEU A 169 10.51 -6.10 4.50
N GLN A 170 10.08 -5.27 5.45
CA GLN A 170 8.77 -5.42 6.09
C GLN A 170 7.62 -5.14 5.10
N LEU A 171 7.78 -4.16 4.22
CA LEU A 171 6.82 -3.90 3.16
C LEU A 171 6.69 -5.11 2.21
N GLN A 172 7.80 -5.71 1.80
CA GLN A 172 7.78 -6.96 0.99
C GLN A 172 7.01 -8.09 1.69
N LYS A 173 7.22 -8.26 3.00
CA LYS A 173 6.48 -9.25 3.80
C LYS A 173 4.99 -8.92 3.87
N LYS A 174 4.63 -7.63 3.98
CA LYS A 174 3.24 -7.17 3.98
C LYS A 174 2.58 -7.48 2.63
N ILE A 175 3.23 -7.17 1.51
CA ILE A 175 2.73 -7.43 0.15
C ILE A 175 2.46 -8.93 -0.05
N ARG A 176 3.38 -9.81 0.37
CA ARG A 176 3.21 -11.26 0.24
C ARG A 176 2.02 -11.82 1.04
N LYS A 177 1.63 -11.16 2.13
CA LYS A 177 0.53 -11.60 3.02
C LYS A 177 -0.82 -10.99 2.67
N THR A 178 -0.84 -9.87 1.95
CA THR A 178 -2.05 -9.11 1.67
C THR A 178 -2.56 -9.47 0.27
N SER A 179 -3.88 -9.56 0.11
CA SER A 179 -4.48 -9.65 -1.22
C SER A 179 -4.32 -8.31 -1.94
N THR A 180 -3.52 -8.29 -3.00
CA THR A 180 -3.21 -7.07 -3.75
C THR A 180 -4.23 -6.82 -4.85
N ILE A 181 -4.74 -7.89 -5.49
CA ILE A 181 -5.75 -7.77 -6.56
C ILE A 181 -7.05 -7.18 -6.03
N SER A 182 -7.46 -7.51 -4.81
CA SER A 182 -8.66 -6.94 -4.19
C SER A 182 -8.50 -5.48 -3.74
N ARG A 183 -7.28 -4.95 -3.77
CA ARG A 183 -6.96 -3.57 -3.39
C ARG A 183 -7.03 -2.59 -4.58
N VAL A 184 -6.99 -3.11 -5.79
CA VAL A 184 -7.20 -2.39 -7.04
C VAL A 184 -8.69 -2.37 -7.38
#